data_0986a2fcd5a54f2ad0ef7908b2ebed97
#
_entry.id   0986a2fcd5a54f2ad0ef7908b2ebed97
#
_cell.length_a   1.000
_cell.length_b   1.000
_cell.length_c   1.000
_cell.angle_alpha   90.00
_cell.angle_beta   90.00
_cell.angle_gamma   90.00
#
_symmetry.space_group_name_H-M   'P 1'
#
loop_
_entity.id
_entity.type
_entity.pdbx_description
1 polymer ?
#
loop_
_entity_poly.entity_id
_entity_poly.type
_entity_poly.pdbx_seq_one_letter_code
_entity_poly.pdbx_strand_id
1 'polypeptide(L)'
;MASWNGLLSVCFVVLLLCAMPRLWAQAAKHLLIYSIDVEGGQATLLVSPSGGSLLVDTGWPNVNGRDADRIQQAMKDAGIAKIDHVLITHFHTDHVGGVPELVKRVPIGEFLDHGPNREDSDITRHDYAAYLKAIEGKPRRIVHPGDTISIPGLETIVLTADGEHIVAVPGVKPEPNPYCATEPKWELDTTENPRSTGVLVRFGKFRFLDLGDLTKAKEIPLVCPENLIRTVDLYLVNHHGFNLSNSKAFVDAIRPRVAIMDNGAHKAGSPEAWQTVHESPGLEDLWMLHTAEDSDAAHNSAEPLTANVKGGADGAYLKVMAAADGSFSVTNSRTGQTKEYPRR
;
A
#
# COMPACT_ATOMS: atom_id res chain seq x y z
N MET A 1 32.68 -57.32 -58.43
CA MET A 1 32.53 -57.91 -57.09
C MET A 1 32.12 -56.83 -56.10
N ALA A 2 31.04 -57.12 -55.45
CA ALA A 2 30.29 -56.25 -54.54
C ALA A 2 31.02 -55.98 -53.22
N SER A 3 30.62 -54.90 -52.55
CA SER A 3 30.25 -54.76 -51.15
C SER A 3 30.12 -53.24 -50.82
N TRP A 4 29.07 -52.72 -50.60
CA TRP A 4 28.06 -52.56 -49.54
C TRP A 4 28.67 -52.31 -48.18
N ASN A 5 28.41 -51.09 -47.70
CA ASN A 5 28.06 -50.71 -46.34
C ASN A 5 27.95 -49.18 -46.35
N GLY A 6 26.85 -48.57 -46.16
CA GLY A 6 25.63 -48.85 -45.41
C GLY A 6 25.53 -47.97 -44.19
N LEU A 7 24.66 -46.97 -44.25
CA LEU A 7 23.86 -46.34 -43.17
C LEU A 7 24.43 -46.32 -41.74
N LEU A 8 24.47 -45.13 -41.16
CA LEU A 8 23.87 -44.78 -39.88
C LEU A 8 24.43 -43.45 -39.38
N SER A 9 23.71 -42.37 -39.58
CA SER A 9 23.81 -41.18 -38.72
C SER A 9 22.62 -40.26 -38.97
N VAL A 10 21.50 -40.66 -38.45
CA VAL A 10 20.38 -39.72 -38.16
C VAL A 10 19.88 -40.07 -36.77
N CYS A 11 19.62 -39.08 -35.97
CA CYS A 11 19.05 -39.06 -34.62
C CYS A 11 20.01 -38.64 -33.54
N PHE A 12 20.18 -37.31 -33.38
CA PHE A 12 20.31 -36.69 -32.03
C PHE A 12 20.20 -35.17 -32.16
N VAL A 13 19.04 -34.67 -32.51
CA VAL A 13 18.65 -33.25 -32.23
C VAL A 13 17.15 -33.23 -32.00
N VAL A 14 16.72 -33.62 -30.84
CA VAL A 14 15.44 -33.19 -30.24
C VAL A 14 15.52 -33.52 -28.75
N LEU A 15 15.86 -32.61 -27.91
CA LEU A 15 15.55 -32.59 -26.44
C LEU A 15 16.24 -31.44 -25.76
N LEU A 16 15.88 -30.20 -26.10
CA LEU A 16 16.27 -29.03 -25.31
C LEU A 16 15.24 -27.87 -25.46
N LEU A 17 13.96 -28.19 -25.27
CA LEU A 17 12.91 -27.16 -25.25
C LEU A 17 11.78 -27.56 -24.29
N CYS A 18 12.09 -27.76 -23.00
CA CYS A 18 11.05 -27.94 -21.98
C CYS A 18 11.51 -27.59 -20.57
N ALA A 19 12.20 -26.46 -20.36
CA ALA A 19 12.60 -26.08 -19.02
C ALA A 19 12.32 -24.61 -18.64
N MET A 20 11.42 -23.91 -19.34
CA MET A 20 11.13 -22.50 -19.02
C MET A 20 9.68 -22.10 -18.68
N PRO A 21 8.78 -22.94 -18.22
CA PRO A 21 7.49 -22.44 -17.73
C PRO A 21 7.32 -22.43 -16.20
N ARG A 22 8.29 -22.90 -15.41
CA ARG A 22 8.02 -23.09 -13.97
C ARG A 22 8.23 -21.88 -13.08
N LEU A 23 9.07 -20.93 -13.43
CA LEU A 23 9.27 -19.71 -12.62
C LEU A 23 8.11 -18.70 -12.74
N TRP A 24 7.48 -18.61 -13.90
CA TRP A 24 6.33 -17.70 -14.11
C TRP A 24 5.02 -18.19 -13.46
N ALA A 25 4.87 -19.50 -13.30
CA ALA A 25 3.67 -20.06 -12.68
C ALA A 25 3.61 -19.92 -11.15
N GLN A 26 4.72 -19.59 -10.49
CA GLN A 26 4.76 -19.44 -9.04
C GLN A 26 4.47 -18.01 -8.59
N ALA A 27 4.82 -17.00 -9.40
CA ALA A 27 4.43 -15.60 -9.16
C ALA A 27 2.89 -15.38 -9.26
N ALA A 28 2.20 -16.17 -10.08
CA ALA A 28 0.75 -16.09 -10.31
C ALA A 28 -0.14 -16.57 -9.14
N LYS A 29 0.42 -16.84 -7.96
CA LYS A 29 -0.35 -17.35 -6.80
C LYS A 29 -0.43 -16.36 -5.63
N HIS A 30 0.24 -15.24 -5.71
CA HIS A 30 0.39 -14.32 -4.60
C HIS A 30 -0.14 -12.93 -4.95
N LEU A 31 -0.73 -12.26 -3.97
CA LEU A 31 -0.91 -10.82 -4.00
C LEU A 31 0.45 -10.18 -3.71
N LEU A 32 0.88 -9.28 -4.58
CA LEU A 32 2.07 -8.45 -4.37
C LEU A 32 1.64 -7.07 -3.90
N ILE A 33 2.29 -6.55 -2.85
CA ILE A 33 2.09 -5.19 -2.37
C ILE A 33 3.47 -4.54 -2.24
N TYR A 34 3.63 -3.37 -2.85
CA TYR A 34 4.86 -2.58 -2.78
C TYR A 34 4.58 -1.29 -2.05
N SER A 35 5.23 -1.08 -0.93
CA SER A 35 5.33 0.23 -0.30
C SER A 35 6.54 0.92 -0.90
N ILE A 36 6.28 1.86 -1.83
CA ILE A 36 7.29 2.49 -2.69
C ILE A 36 7.82 3.73 -1.98
N ASP A 37 9.14 3.87 -1.91
CA ASP A 37 9.75 5.06 -1.34
C ASP A 37 9.47 6.29 -2.21
N VAL A 38 8.69 7.22 -1.68
CA VAL A 38 8.44 8.56 -2.22
C VAL A 38 8.81 9.66 -1.22
N GLU A 39 9.74 9.37 -0.29
CA GLU A 39 10.29 10.34 0.68
C GLU A 39 9.23 10.92 1.64
N GLY A 40 8.41 10.05 2.23
CA GLY A 40 7.39 10.42 3.20
C GLY A 40 6.10 10.97 2.59
N GLY A 41 5.79 10.59 1.36
CA GLY A 41 4.47 10.58 0.79
C GLY A 41 3.99 9.14 0.62
N GLN A 42 2.89 8.93 -0.07
CA GLN A 42 2.37 7.59 -0.32
C GLN A 42 2.44 7.20 -1.80
N ALA A 43 2.89 5.97 -2.05
CA ALA A 43 2.68 5.25 -3.29
C ALA A 43 2.69 3.73 -2.99
N THR A 44 1.52 3.12 -2.96
CA THR A 44 1.35 1.70 -2.65
C THR A 44 0.78 0.96 -3.85
N LEU A 45 1.59 0.08 -4.46
CA LEU A 45 1.15 -0.71 -5.62
C LEU A 45 0.73 -2.10 -5.19
N LEU A 46 -0.50 -2.48 -5.51
CA LEU A 46 -1.04 -3.83 -5.35
C LEU A 46 -1.17 -4.50 -6.71
N VAL A 47 -0.69 -5.75 -6.83
CA VAL A 47 -0.85 -6.57 -8.03
C VAL A 47 -1.41 -7.92 -7.65
N SER A 48 -2.62 -8.22 -8.14
CA SER A 48 -3.31 -9.48 -7.86
C SER A 48 -2.65 -10.66 -8.60
N PRO A 49 -2.90 -11.90 -8.17
CA PRO A 49 -2.40 -13.09 -8.88
C PRO A 49 -2.81 -13.19 -10.35
N SER A 50 -3.88 -12.49 -10.75
CA SER A 50 -4.36 -12.44 -12.14
C SER A 50 -3.82 -11.25 -12.93
N GLY A 51 -2.93 -10.44 -12.34
CA GLY A 51 -2.32 -9.28 -12.97
C GLY A 51 -3.15 -8.00 -12.89
N GLY A 52 -4.33 -8.03 -12.26
CA GLY A 52 -5.09 -6.81 -11.96
C GLY A 52 -4.36 -5.94 -10.95
N SER A 53 -4.39 -4.61 -11.11
CA SER A 53 -3.54 -3.70 -10.34
C SER A 53 -4.29 -2.48 -9.79
N LEU A 54 -3.90 -2.09 -8.57
CA LEU A 54 -4.31 -0.86 -7.90
C LEU A 54 -3.06 -0.12 -7.42
N LEU A 55 -2.92 1.13 -7.78
CA LEU A 55 -1.97 2.05 -7.17
C LEU A 55 -2.75 2.99 -6.26
N VAL A 56 -2.37 3.05 -4.98
CA VAL A 56 -2.88 4.00 -4.01
C VAL A 56 -1.85 5.10 -3.88
N ASP A 57 -2.23 6.30 -4.27
CA ASP A 57 -1.44 7.52 -4.34
C ASP A 57 -0.19 7.46 -5.25
N THR A 58 0.46 8.60 -5.46
CA THR A 58 1.47 8.75 -6.51
C THR A 58 2.70 9.56 -6.07
N GLY A 59 2.77 9.96 -4.80
CA GLY A 59 3.86 10.76 -4.26
C GLY A 59 3.83 12.23 -4.68
N TRP A 60 5.01 12.84 -4.70
CA TRP A 60 5.24 14.28 -4.86
C TRP A 60 5.30 14.75 -6.32
N PRO A 61 4.97 16.02 -6.60
CA PRO A 61 5.15 16.62 -7.91
C PRO A 61 6.62 17.04 -8.13
N ASN A 62 7.01 17.23 -9.39
CA ASN A 62 8.19 17.96 -9.81
C ASN A 62 9.55 17.52 -9.23
N VAL A 63 9.67 16.32 -8.69
CA VAL A 63 10.96 15.77 -8.21
C VAL A 63 11.74 15.12 -9.36
N ASN A 64 11.81 15.76 -10.51
CA ASN A 64 12.43 15.26 -11.76
C ASN A 64 11.84 13.91 -12.21
N GLY A 65 10.58 13.62 -11.85
CA GLY A 65 9.91 12.36 -12.16
C GLY A 65 10.33 11.18 -11.29
N ARG A 66 11.06 11.42 -10.21
CA ARG A 66 11.58 10.40 -9.28
C ARG A 66 10.51 9.37 -8.87
N ASP A 67 9.34 9.86 -8.41
CA ASP A 67 8.31 8.98 -7.87
C ASP A 67 7.65 8.15 -8.97
N ALA A 68 7.44 8.75 -10.14
CA ALA A 68 6.97 8.00 -11.31
C ALA A 68 7.98 6.95 -11.78
N ASP A 69 9.30 7.22 -11.72
CA ASP A 69 10.36 6.24 -12.02
C ASP A 69 10.36 5.09 -11.01
N ARG A 70 10.20 5.39 -9.71
CA ARG A 70 10.13 4.39 -8.64
C ARG A 70 8.86 3.52 -8.76
N ILE A 71 7.71 4.11 -9.10
CA ILE A 71 6.47 3.38 -9.42
C ILE A 71 6.70 2.45 -10.63
N GLN A 72 7.30 2.94 -11.72
CA GLN A 72 7.62 2.11 -12.88
C GLN A 72 8.59 0.96 -12.55
N GLN A 73 9.53 1.19 -11.64
CA GLN A 73 10.43 0.12 -11.19
C GLN A 73 9.66 -0.98 -10.43
N ALA A 74 8.74 -0.61 -9.55
CA ALA A 74 7.86 -1.57 -8.86
C ALA A 74 6.96 -2.32 -9.84
N MET A 75 6.38 -1.63 -10.84
CA MET A 75 5.61 -2.26 -11.91
C MET A 75 6.43 -3.29 -12.71
N LYS A 76 7.68 -2.95 -13.01
CA LYS A 76 8.61 -3.84 -13.72
C LYS A 76 8.92 -5.08 -12.89
N ASP A 77 9.18 -4.92 -11.59
CA ASP A 77 9.40 -6.04 -10.66
C ASP A 77 8.15 -6.93 -10.53
N ALA A 78 6.97 -6.32 -10.54
CA ALA A 78 5.68 -7.01 -10.54
C ALA A 78 5.30 -7.65 -11.90
N GLY A 79 6.01 -7.32 -12.98
CA GLY A 79 5.76 -7.84 -14.33
C GLY A 79 4.52 -7.27 -15.02
N ILE A 80 4.08 -6.05 -14.65
CA ILE A 80 2.94 -5.36 -15.27
C ILE A 80 3.39 -4.14 -16.09
N ALA A 81 2.63 -3.84 -17.16
CA ALA A 81 2.91 -2.72 -18.07
C ALA A 81 1.86 -1.59 -18.00
N LYS A 82 0.79 -1.77 -17.24
CA LYS A 82 -0.29 -0.79 -17.02
C LYS A 82 -0.76 -0.85 -15.59
N ILE A 83 -1.45 0.18 -15.14
CA ILE A 83 -2.18 0.22 -13.87
C ILE A 83 -3.67 0.25 -14.20
N ASP A 84 -4.46 -0.69 -13.66
CA ASP A 84 -5.90 -0.73 -13.93
C ASP A 84 -6.64 0.37 -13.19
N HIS A 85 -6.30 0.60 -11.92
CA HIS A 85 -6.91 1.64 -11.09
C HIS A 85 -5.84 2.43 -10.34
N VAL A 86 -5.98 3.76 -10.34
CA VAL A 86 -5.24 4.66 -9.43
C VAL A 86 -6.26 5.25 -8.46
N LEU A 87 -6.09 4.99 -7.18
CA LEU A 87 -6.87 5.57 -6.10
C LEU A 87 -6.08 6.73 -5.51
N ILE A 88 -6.65 7.93 -5.53
CA ILE A 88 -6.14 9.07 -4.78
C ILE A 88 -6.89 9.15 -3.47
N THR A 89 -6.17 8.99 -2.37
CA THR A 89 -6.77 8.98 -1.04
C THR A 89 -7.33 10.36 -0.69
N HIS A 90 -6.53 11.40 -0.91
CA HIS A 90 -6.90 12.81 -0.71
C HIS A 90 -5.96 13.72 -1.52
N PHE A 91 -6.18 15.05 -1.48
CA PHE A 91 -5.52 15.95 -2.43
C PHE A 91 -4.33 16.73 -1.82
N HIS A 92 -3.65 16.18 -0.80
CA HIS A 92 -2.36 16.71 -0.39
C HIS A 92 -1.25 16.38 -1.40
N THR A 93 -0.27 17.26 -1.46
CA THR A 93 0.80 17.29 -2.46
C THR A 93 1.56 15.97 -2.56
N ASP A 94 1.82 15.32 -1.45
CA ASP A 94 2.59 14.07 -1.32
C ASP A 94 1.80 12.79 -1.61
N HIS A 95 0.53 12.94 -2.01
CA HIS A 95 -0.37 11.86 -2.45
C HIS A 95 -0.76 12.02 -3.92
N VAL A 96 -1.28 13.19 -4.28
CA VAL A 96 -1.80 13.43 -5.63
C VAL A 96 -0.75 14.02 -6.58
N GLY A 97 0.34 14.55 -6.04
CA GLY A 97 1.28 15.38 -6.78
C GLY A 97 2.01 14.67 -7.92
N GLY A 98 2.22 13.37 -7.83
CA GLY A 98 2.88 12.58 -8.87
C GLY A 98 2.03 12.27 -10.09
N VAL A 99 0.69 12.46 -10.04
CA VAL A 99 -0.22 12.11 -11.14
C VAL A 99 0.18 12.76 -12.48
N PRO A 100 0.49 14.07 -12.57
CA PRO A 100 0.84 14.69 -13.85
C PRO A 100 2.05 14.09 -14.56
N GLU A 101 3.01 13.54 -13.79
CA GLU A 101 4.18 12.84 -14.38
C GLU A 101 3.86 11.37 -14.70
N LEU A 102 3.11 10.70 -13.84
CA LEU A 102 2.76 9.29 -14.00
C LEU A 102 1.93 9.04 -15.27
N VAL A 103 0.93 9.88 -15.56
CA VAL A 103 0.04 9.72 -16.74
C VAL A 103 0.76 9.87 -18.07
N LYS A 104 1.94 10.50 -18.11
CA LYS A 104 2.78 10.62 -19.31
C LYS A 104 3.57 9.34 -19.59
N ARG A 105 3.73 8.46 -18.61
CA ARG A 105 4.66 7.33 -18.62
C ARG A 105 3.98 5.98 -18.54
N VAL A 106 2.80 5.92 -17.89
CA VAL A 106 2.10 4.67 -17.57
C VAL A 106 0.67 4.73 -18.11
N PRO A 107 0.23 3.71 -18.87
CA PRO A 107 -1.18 3.55 -19.20
C PRO A 107 -1.99 3.28 -17.93
N ILE A 108 -3.04 4.08 -17.70
CA ILE A 108 -3.93 3.97 -16.54
C ILE A 108 -5.35 3.76 -17.02
N GLY A 109 -6.04 2.77 -16.43
CA GLY A 109 -7.41 2.41 -16.81
C GLY A 109 -8.45 3.37 -16.23
N GLU A 110 -8.44 3.61 -14.91
CA GLU A 110 -9.42 4.44 -14.22
C GLU A 110 -8.76 5.16 -13.03
N PHE A 111 -9.23 6.39 -12.75
CA PHE A 111 -8.91 7.12 -11.53
C PHE A 111 -10.08 7.05 -10.56
N LEU A 112 -9.77 6.86 -9.28
CA LEU A 112 -10.72 6.80 -8.17
C LEU A 112 -10.33 7.87 -7.15
N ASP A 113 -11.30 8.60 -6.62
CA ASP A 113 -11.11 9.59 -5.56
C ASP A 113 -12.42 9.88 -4.82
N HIS A 114 -12.36 10.67 -3.75
CA HIS A 114 -13.52 11.02 -2.92
C HIS A 114 -14.37 12.19 -3.46
N GLY A 115 -14.04 12.76 -4.62
CA GLY A 115 -14.80 13.86 -5.21
C GLY A 115 -14.08 15.20 -5.19
N PRO A 116 -14.72 16.30 -4.80
CA PRO A 116 -14.08 17.63 -4.81
C PRO A 116 -13.15 17.82 -3.60
N ASN A 117 -12.06 18.58 -3.81
CA ASN A 117 -11.25 19.10 -2.70
C ASN A 117 -12.13 19.89 -1.71
N ARG A 118 -11.97 19.61 -0.43
CA ARG A 118 -12.72 20.24 0.66
C ARG A 118 -11.90 21.21 1.49
N GLU A 119 -10.58 21.20 1.33
CA GLU A 119 -9.69 22.11 2.07
C GLU A 119 -9.59 23.46 1.38
N ASP A 120 -9.77 24.53 2.18
CA ASP A 120 -9.64 25.89 1.71
C ASP A 120 -8.18 26.38 1.84
N SER A 121 -7.30 25.80 1.04
CA SER A 121 -5.88 26.14 0.94
C SER A 121 -5.50 26.37 -0.52
N ASP A 122 -4.58 27.30 -0.79
CA ASP A 122 -4.10 27.56 -2.15
C ASP A 122 -3.33 26.34 -2.71
N ILE A 123 -2.64 25.61 -1.84
CA ILE A 123 -1.84 24.43 -2.20
C ILE A 123 -2.77 23.33 -2.67
N THR A 124 -3.74 22.93 -1.85
CA THR A 124 -4.65 21.82 -2.21
C THR A 124 -5.54 22.17 -3.39
N ARG A 125 -5.97 23.45 -3.54
CA ARG A 125 -6.67 23.91 -4.74
C ARG A 125 -5.81 23.79 -6.00
N HIS A 126 -4.51 24.13 -5.91
CA HIS A 126 -3.58 24.00 -7.02
C HIS A 126 -3.37 22.54 -7.40
N ASP A 127 -3.10 21.67 -6.42
CA ASP A 127 -2.82 20.26 -6.65
C ASP A 127 -4.04 19.52 -7.19
N TYR A 128 -5.23 19.80 -6.66
CA TYR A 128 -6.48 19.27 -7.19
C TYR A 128 -6.74 19.72 -8.64
N ALA A 129 -6.50 21.00 -8.97
CA ALA A 129 -6.62 21.49 -10.33
C ALA A 129 -5.62 20.84 -11.30
N ALA A 130 -4.37 20.64 -10.84
CA ALA A 130 -3.34 19.95 -11.62
C ALA A 130 -3.70 18.48 -11.86
N TYR A 131 -4.24 17.80 -10.84
CA TYR A 131 -4.78 16.44 -10.94
C TYR A 131 -5.88 16.36 -12.00
N LEU A 132 -6.94 17.18 -11.87
CA LEU A 132 -8.06 17.16 -12.80
C LEU A 132 -7.62 17.42 -14.26
N LYS A 133 -6.67 18.35 -14.44
CA LYS A 133 -6.08 18.63 -15.77
C LYS A 133 -5.30 17.42 -16.31
N ALA A 134 -4.56 16.74 -15.45
CA ALA A 134 -3.76 15.59 -15.87
C ALA A 134 -4.60 14.39 -16.30
N ILE A 135 -5.79 14.24 -15.71
CA ILE A 135 -6.71 13.12 -15.99
C ILE A 135 -7.83 13.50 -16.97
N GLU A 136 -7.77 14.71 -17.58
CA GLU A 136 -8.79 15.15 -18.53
C GLU A 136 -8.98 14.12 -19.65
N GLY A 137 -10.26 13.73 -19.89
CA GLY A 137 -10.61 12.72 -20.89
C GLY A 137 -10.33 11.26 -20.47
N LYS A 138 -9.82 11.02 -19.26
CA LYS A 138 -9.64 9.66 -18.73
C LYS A 138 -10.83 9.24 -17.86
N PRO A 139 -11.11 7.93 -17.74
CA PRO A 139 -12.13 7.44 -16.82
C PRO A 139 -11.82 7.87 -15.37
N ARG A 140 -12.82 8.45 -14.71
CA ARG A 140 -12.77 8.84 -13.30
C ARG A 140 -14.06 8.44 -12.61
N ARG A 141 -13.97 7.89 -11.42
CA ARG A 141 -15.12 7.53 -10.59
C ARG A 141 -14.93 8.05 -9.17
N ILE A 142 -15.92 8.77 -8.65
CA ILE A 142 -15.99 9.13 -7.25
C ILE A 142 -16.44 7.89 -6.48
N VAL A 143 -15.73 7.56 -5.39
CA VAL A 143 -16.03 6.41 -4.54
C VAL A 143 -16.57 6.84 -3.18
N HIS A 144 -17.39 5.97 -2.58
CA HIS A 144 -18.04 6.19 -1.30
C HIS A 144 -17.81 4.99 -0.37
N PRO A 145 -17.94 5.16 0.95
CA PRO A 145 -17.87 4.05 1.88
C PRO A 145 -18.88 2.93 1.53
N GLY A 146 -18.37 1.70 1.45
CA GLY A 146 -19.14 0.53 1.02
C GLY A 146 -18.99 0.17 -0.47
N ASP A 147 -18.47 1.06 -1.29
CA ASP A 147 -18.13 0.73 -2.68
C ASP A 147 -17.04 -0.34 -2.75
N THR A 148 -17.00 -1.04 -3.89
CA THR A 148 -15.94 -2.00 -4.20
C THR A 148 -15.11 -1.53 -5.40
N ILE A 149 -13.80 -1.80 -5.34
CA ILE A 149 -12.91 -1.62 -6.48
C ILE A 149 -12.70 -3.00 -7.12
N SER A 150 -13.06 -3.12 -8.40
CA SER A 150 -13.05 -4.40 -9.11
C SER A 150 -11.64 -4.78 -9.55
N ILE A 151 -10.94 -5.54 -8.71
CA ILE A 151 -9.63 -6.12 -9.03
C ILE A 151 -9.79 -7.64 -9.04
N PRO A 152 -9.59 -8.30 -10.21
CA PRO A 152 -9.77 -9.74 -10.30
C PRO A 152 -8.95 -10.52 -9.25
N GLY A 153 -9.63 -11.36 -8.47
CA GLY A 153 -9.00 -12.17 -7.41
C GLY A 153 -8.83 -11.48 -6.07
N LEU A 154 -9.20 -10.21 -5.93
CA LEU A 154 -9.20 -9.46 -4.67
C LEU A 154 -10.62 -9.00 -4.33
N GLU A 155 -10.89 -8.87 -3.05
CA GLU A 155 -12.04 -8.15 -2.54
C GLU A 155 -11.54 -6.83 -1.92
N THR A 156 -11.80 -5.73 -2.60
CA THR A 156 -11.35 -4.39 -2.18
C THR A 156 -12.56 -3.53 -1.84
N ILE A 157 -12.67 -3.13 -0.58
CA ILE A 157 -13.82 -2.42 -0.02
C ILE A 157 -13.35 -1.04 0.44
N VAL A 158 -14.05 0.01 0.00
CA VAL A 158 -13.86 1.38 0.48
C VAL A 158 -14.46 1.49 1.88
N LEU A 159 -13.63 1.83 2.87
CA LEU A 159 -14.05 1.99 4.26
C LEU A 159 -14.38 3.44 4.60
N THR A 160 -13.61 4.38 4.04
CA THR A 160 -13.75 5.83 4.27
C THR A 160 -13.64 6.59 2.95
N ALA A 161 -14.32 7.71 2.81
CA ALA A 161 -14.19 8.67 1.72
C ALA A 161 -14.93 9.98 2.08
N ASP A 162 -14.42 11.14 1.67
CA ASP A 162 -14.99 12.48 1.91
C ASP A 162 -15.42 12.73 3.37
N GLY A 163 -14.69 12.17 4.32
CA GLY A 163 -14.96 12.30 5.77
C GLY A 163 -16.07 11.38 6.30
N GLU A 164 -16.68 10.57 5.46
CA GLU A 164 -17.66 9.55 5.84
C GLU A 164 -16.97 8.19 6.04
N HIS A 165 -17.66 7.26 6.69
CA HIS A 165 -17.16 5.91 6.94
C HIS A 165 -18.25 4.85 6.74
N ILE A 166 -17.80 3.61 6.48
CA ILE A 166 -18.71 2.47 6.34
C ILE A 166 -19.41 2.15 7.67
N VAL A 167 -20.67 1.76 7.60
CA VAL A 167 -21.45 1.38 8.79
C VAL A 167 -21.38 -0.13 9.10
N ALA A 168 -21.01 -0.94 8.11
CA ALA A 168 -20.79 -2.37 8.25
C ALA A 168 -19.89 -2.89 7.14
N VAL A 169 -18.85 -3.65 7.48
CA VAL A 169 -17.99 -4.31 6.51
C VAL A 169 -18.61 -5.65 6.09
N PRO A 170 -18.86 -5.89 4.79
CA PRO A 170 -19.45 -7.14 4.31
C PRO A 170 -18.74 -8.38 4.84
N GLY A 171 -19.51 -9.36 5.36
CA GLY A 171 -18.97 -10.60 5.91
C GLY A 171 -18.19 -10.47 7.23
N VAL A 172 -18.18 -9.28 7.84
CA VAL A 172 -17.56 -9.05 9.16
C VAL A 172 -18.65 -8.88 10.21
N LYS A 173 -18.55 -9.65 11.29
CA LYS A 173 -19.36 -9.45 12.49
C LYS A 173 -18.59 -8.49 13.41
N PRO A 174 -19.12 -7.30 13.72
CA PRO A 174 -18.48 -6.38 14.66
C PRO A 174 -18.31 -7.01 16.05
N GLU A 175 -17.32 -6.54 16.79
CA GLU A 175 -17.09 -6.94 18.18
C GLU A 175 -16.85 -5.71 19.05
N PRO A 176 -17.33 -5.71 20.32
CA PRO A 176 -17.07 -4.64 21.25
C PRO A 176 -15.57 -4.36 21.36
N ASN A 177 -15.20 -3.09 21.33
CA ASN A 177 -13.82 -2.67 21.47
C ASN A 177 -13.56 -2.13 22.89
N PRO A 178 -12.82 -2.86 23.75
CA PRO A 178 -12.57 -2.44 25.12
C PRO A 178 -11.71 -1.17 25.23
N TYR A 179 -10.93 -0.85 24.21
CA TYR A 179 -10.04 0.31 24.21
C TYR A 179 -10.76 1.65 24.07
N CYS A 180 -12.03 1.64 23.63
CA CYS A 180 -12.82 2.87 23.47
C CYS A 180 -13.04 3.64 24.78
N ALA A 181 -13.07 2.92 25.92
CA ALA A 181 -13.37 3.54 27.21
C ALA A 181 -12.30 4.52 27.69
N THR A 182 -11.05 4.36 27.23
CA THR A 182 -9.91 5.19 27.62
C THR A 182 -9.46 6.15 26.51
N GLU A 183 -10.10 6.05 25.35
CA GLU A 183 -9.74 6.89 24.20
C GLU A 183 -10.19 8.34 24.41
N PRO A 184 -9.32 9.34 24.28
CA PRO A 184 -9.71 10.73 24.41
C PRO A 184 -10.61 11.18 23.25
N LYS A 185 -11.31 12.27 23.46
CA LYS A 185 -12.04 12.91 22.36
C LYS A 185 -11.06 13.72 21.54
N TRP A 186 -10.97 13.41 20.26
CA TRP A 186 -10.13 14.10 19.31
C TRP A 186 -10.85 15.29 18.66
N GLU A 187 -10.11 16.34 18.39
CA GLU A 187 -10.60 17.47 17.61
C GLU A 187 -10.75 17.07 16.13
N LEU A 188 -11.73 17.67 15.46
CA LEU A 188 -11.91 17.48 14.03
C LEU A 188 -10.88 18.30 13.26
N ASP A 189 -10.11 17.63 12.46
CA ASP A 189 -9.26 18.25 11.46
C ASP A 189 -10.13 18.74 10.28
N THR A 190 -9.84 19.93 9.77
CA THR A 190 -10.58 20.56 8.66
C THR A 190 -9.85 20.48 7.32
N THR A 191 -8.70 19.81 7.29
CA THR A 191 -7.89 19.61 6.10
C THR A 191 -8.44 18.46 5.22
N GLU A 192 -7.70 18.09 4.19
CA GLU A 192 -8.01 16.93 3.35
C GLU A 192 -7.76 15.58 4.05
N ASN A 193 -6.88 15.51 5.07
CA ASN A 193 -6.56 14.25 5.75
C ASN A 193 -7.77 13.45 6.22
N PRO A 194 -8.76 14.05 6.93
CA PRO A 194 -9.97 13.33 7.34
C PRO A 194 -10.86 12.89 6.17
N ARG A 195 -10.58 13.34 4.94
CA ARG A 195 -11.30 12.97 3.71
C ARG A 195 -10.74 11.72 3.05
N SER A 196 -9.59 11.23 3.56
CA SER A 196 -8.87 10.10 2.97
C SER A 196 -9.79 8.93 2.61
N THR A 197 -9.67 8.49 1.36
CA THR A 197 -10.30 7.27 0.87
C THR A 197 -9.49 6.08 1.35
N GLY A 198 -10.02 5.38 2.34
CA GLY A 198 -9.37 4.21 2.92
C GLY A 198 -9.96 2.91 2.39
N VAL A 199 -9.13 1.88 2.23
CA VAL A 199 -9.53 0.58 1.71
C VAL A 199 -9.11 -0.58 2.61
N LEU A 200 -9.98 -1.59 2.68
CA LEU A 200 -9.66 -2.93 3.16
C LEU A 200 -9.55 -3.87 1.96
N VAL A 201 -8.40 -4.48 1.79
CA VAL A 201 -8.15 -5.47 0.73
C VAL A 201 -8.11 -6.86 1.35
N ARG A 202 -8.90 -7.78 0.82
CA ARG A 202 -8.93 -9.20 1.23
C ARG A 202 -8.47 -10.09 0.08
N PHE A 203 -7.53 -10.98 0.39
CA PHE A 203 -7.08 -12.05 -0.50
C PHE A 203 -7.17 -13.39 0.23
N GLY A 204 -8.28 -14.09 0.06
CA GLY A 204 -8.58 -15.25 0.88
C GLY A 204 -8.67 -14.89 2.36
N LYS A 205 -7.71 -15.40 3.17
CA LYS A 205 -7.62 -15.08 4.61
C LYS A 205 -6.74 -13.86 4.91
N PHE A 206 -5.87 -13.46 3.97
CA PHE A 206 -5.00 -12.30 4.14
C PHE A 206 -5.80 -10.99 4.07
N ARG A 207 -5.47 -10.06 4.96
CA ARG A 207 -6.17 -8.77 5.12
C ARG A 207 -5.15 -7.64 5.20
N PHE A 208 -5.24 -6.71 4.26
CA PHE A 208 -4.44 -5.49 4.21
C PHE A 208 -5.32 -4.26 4.41
N LEU A 209 -4.88 -3.33 5.24
CA LEU A 209 -5.56 -2.07 5.54
C LEU A 209 -4.68 -0.89 5.16
N ASP A 210 -5.24 0.02 4.37
CA ASP A 210 -4.65 1.29 3.96
C ASP A 210 -5.73 2.37 4.06
N LEU A 211 -5.54 3.37 4.91
CA LEU A 211 -6.51 4.46 5.13
C LEU A 211 -5.93 5.84 4.76
N GLY A 212 -4.81 5.89 4.04
CA GLY A 212 -4.12 7.14 3.72
C GLY A 212 -3.78 7.92 4.99
N ASP A 213 -4.10 9.21 5.00
CA ASP A 213 -3.79 10.12 6.11
C ASP A 213 -4.96 10.30 7.09
N LEU A 214 -5.85 9.30 7.18
CA LEU A 214 -7.02 9.35 8.04
C LEU A 214 -6.63 9.74 9.48
N THR A 215 -7.27 10.77 10.02
CA THR A 215 -6.93 11.30 11.34
C THR A 215 -7.64 10.58 12.48
N LYS A 216 -7.11 10.68 13.72
CA LYS A 216 -7.63 10.00 14.93
C LYS A 216 -9.14 10.15 15.08
N ALA A 217 -9.69 11.38 14.90
CA ALA A 217 -11.13 11.62 15.00
C ALA A 217 -11.97 10.82 14.00
N LYS A 218 -11.39 10.42 12.86
CA LYS A 218 -12.04 9.63 11.81
C LYS A 218 -11.70 8.14 11.86
N GLU A 219 -10.64 7.76 12.56
CA GLU A 219 -10.32 6.36 12.88
C GLU A 219 -11.31 5.76 13.89
N ILE A 220 -11.69 6.55 14.91
CA ILE A 220 -12.52 6.08 16.03
C ILE A 220 -13.86 5.50 15.59
N PRO A 221 -14.64 6.12 14.70
CA PRO A 221 -15.91 5.54 14.26
C PRO A 221 -15.82 4.16 13.58
N LEU A 222 -14.64 3.80 13.07
CA LEU A 222 -14.40 2.49 12.45
C LEU A 222 -14.26 1.35 13.48
N VAL A 223 -13.94 1.72 14.74
CA VAL A 223 -13.63 0.73 15.78
C VAL A 223 -14.38 0.93 17.10
N CYS A 224 -15.09 2.03 17.27
CA CYS A 224 -15.80 2.36 18.51
C CYS A 224 -17.30 2.67 18.28
N PRO A 225 -18.21 2.15 19.11
CA PRO A 225 -17.97 1.26 20.26
C PRO A 225 -17.64 -0.18 19.86
N GLU A 226 -17.84 -0.52 18.60
CA GLU A 226 -17.59 -1.85 18.03
C GLU A 226 -16.56 -1.76 16.91
N ASN A 227 -15.64 -2.72 16.88
CA ASN A 227 -14.67 -2.85 15.81
C ASN A 227 -15.32 -3.42 14.54
N LEU A 228 -15.57 -2.57 13.55
CA LEU A 228 -16.15 -2.92 12.25
C LEU A 228 -15.16 -3.63 11.34
N ILE A 229 -13.84 -3.39 11.52
CA ILE A 229 -12.77 -3.88 10.64
C ILE A 229 -12.29 -5.26 11.09
N ARG A 230 -12.14 -5.50 12.39
CA ARG A 230 -11.48 -6.67 12.98
C ARG A 230 -9.95 -6.62 12.77
N THR A 231 -9.29 -7.73 13.09
CA THR A 231 -7.83 -7.84 12.97
C THR A 231 -7.38 -7.86 11.52
N VAL A 232 -6.18 -7.32 11.24
CA VAL A 232 -5.56 -7.32 9.92
C VAL A 232 -4.18 -7.98 9.97
N ASP A 233 -3.72 -8.53 8.85
CA ASP A 233 -2.39 -9.12 8.74
C ASP A 233 -1.34 -8.04 8.47
N LEU A 234 -1.66 -7.10 7.58
CA LEU A 234 -0.81 -6.00 7.21
C LEU A 234 -1.54 -4.66 7.37
N TYR A 235 -0.87 -3.71 7.97
CA TYR A 235 -1.34 -2.33 8.14
C TYR A 235 -0.33 -1.35 7.56
N LEU A 236 -0.74 -0.53 6.58
CA LEU A 236 0.01 0.66 6.21
C LEU A 236 -0.30 1.72 7.25
N VAL A 237 0.73 2.18 7.96
CA VAL A 237 0.56 3.08 9.11
C VAL A 237 0.01 4.42 8.63
N ASN A 238 -1.16 4.80 9.12
CA ASN A 238 -1.85 6.00 8.69
C ASN A 238 -0.94 7.23 8.79
N HIS A 239 -1.03 8.11 7.78
CA HIS A 239 -0.38 9.41 7.76
C HIS A 239 1.14 9.30 7.96
N HIS A 240 1.75 8.31 7.32
CA HIS A 240 3.20 8.04 7.36
C HIS A 240 3.79 7.93 8.79
N GLY A 241 2.93 7.73 9.79
CA GLY A 241 3.32 7.76 11.21
C GLY A 241 3.38 9.16 11.82
N PHE A 242 2.58 10.13 11.34
CA PHE A 242 2.34 11.36 12.08
C PHE A 242 1.46 11.14 13.32
N ASN A 243 1.68 11.97 14.35
CA ASN A 243 0.95 11.90 15.61
C ASN A 243 -0.51 12.38 15.54
N LEU A 244 -0.97 12.91 14.41
CA LEU A 244 -2.37 13.26 14.15
C LEU A 244 -3.25 12.03 13.87
N SER A 245 -2.63 10.92 13.61
CA SER A 245 -3.25 9.64 13.27
C SER A 245 -2.76 8.53 14.21
N ASN A 246 -3.23 7.29 14.00
CA ASN A 246 -2.84 6.12 14.79
C ASN A 246 -3.30 6.20 16.26
N SER A 247 -4.59 6.47 16.48
CA SER A 247 -5.16 6.44 17.84
C SER A 247 -5.00 5.05 18.48
N LYS A 248 -4.75 5.04 19.79
CA LYS A 248 -4.48 3.78 20.49
C LYS A 248 -5.66 2.80 20.41
N ALA A 249 -6.89 3.30 20.56
CA ALA A 249 -8.08 2.45 20.45
C ALA A 249 -8.25 1.86 19.05
N PHE A 250 -7.82 2.56 18.00
CA PHE A 250 -7.85 2.06 16.63
C PHE A 250 -6.79 1.00 16.40
N VAL A 251 -5.53 1.32 16.69
CA VAL A 251 -4.40 0.40 16.42
C VAL A 251 -4.52 -0.89 17.24
N ASP A 252 -4.87 -0.78 18.54
CA ASP A 252 -5.07 -1.93 19.42
C ASP A 252 -6.30 -2.78 19.02
N ALA A 253 -7.30 -2.20 18.36
CA ALA A 253 -8.47 -2.94 17.89
C ALA A 253 -8.21 -3.71 16.59
N ILE A 254 -7.49 -3.10 15.64
CA ILE A 254 -7.15 -3.78 14.37
C ILE A 254 -6.02 -4.81 14.54
N ARG A 255 -5.21 -4.71 15.59
CA ARG A 255 -4.18 -5.70 16.00
C ARG A 255 -3.36 -6.21 14.81
N PRO A 256 -2.65 -5.34 14.10
CA PRO A 256 -1.89 -5.76 12.92
C PRO A 256 -0.81 -6.77 13.30
N ARG A 257 -0.57 -7.76 12.44
CA ARG A 257 0.58 -8.66 12.60
C ARG A 257 1.87 -7.97 12.19
N VAL A 258 1.80 -7.27 11.08
CA VAL A 258 2.90 -6.47 10.54
C VAL A 258 2.34 -5.10 10.20
N ALA A 259 3.10 -4.08 10.52
CA ALA A 259 2.86 -2.72 10.07
C ALA A 259 4.01 -2.25 9.17
N ILE A 260 3.70 -1.44 8.17
CA ILE A 260 4.68 -0.73 7.35
C ILE A 260 4.41 0.76 7.53
N MET A 261 5.45 1.50 7.92
CA MET A 261 5.42 2.96 8.02
C MET A 261 6.15 3.55 6.82
N ASP A 262 5.41 4.26 5.97
CA ASP A 262 5.90 4.87 4.74
C ASP A 262 6.41 6.31 4.95
N ASN A 263 7.14 6.48 6.05
CA ASN A 263 7.79 7.72 6.43
C ASN A 263 8.94 8.11 5.50
N GLY A 264 9.27 9.40 5.48
CA GLY A 264 10.54 9.91 4.93
C GLY A 264 11.62 10.02 6.02
N ALA A 265 12.84 10.36 5.62
CA ALA A 265 13.94 10.61 6.58
C ALA A 265 13.64 11.81 7.50
N HIS A 266 13.01 12.85 6.96
CA HIS A 266 12.68 14.11 7.67
C HIS A 266 11.18 14.43 7.63
N LYS A 267 10.34 13.44 7.38
CA LYS A 267 8.88 13.61 7.37
C LYS A 267 8.20 12.43 8.02
N ALA A 268 7.32 12.72 8.97
CA ALA A 268 6.57 11.71 9.72
C ALA A 268 7.46 10.77 10.55
N GLY A 269 7.01 9.54 10.84
CA GLY A 269 7.77 8.65 11.73
C GLY A 269 7.89 9.21 13.15
N SER A 270 6.83 9.87 13.67
CA SER A 270 6.87 10.48 15.00
C SER A 270 7.00 9.42 16.09
N PRO A 271 7.71 9.72 17.20
CA PRO A 271 7.87 8.82 18.34
C PRO A 271 6.55 8.28 18.86
N GLU A 272 5.53 9.13 18.98
CA GLU A 272 4.20 8.73 19.50
C GLU A 272 3.49 7.73 18.61
N ALA A 273 3.48 7.94 17.28
CA ALA A 273 2.86 7.01 16.34
C ALA A 273 3.66 5.71 16.29
N TRP A 274 4.99 5.78 16.24
CA TRP A 274 5.85 4.62 16.28
C TRP A 274 5.59 3.78 17.54
N GLN A 275 5.57 4.41 18.72
CA GLN A 275 5.31 3.75 20.00
C GLN A 275 3.93 3.08 20.02
N THR A 276 2.88 3.80 19.60
CA THR A 276 1.51 3.26 19.57
C THR A 276 1.41 2.03 18.70
N VAL A 277 2.01 2.05 17.49
CA VAL A 277 1.99 0.91 16.59
C VAL A 277 2.86 -0.22 17.13
N HIS A 278 4.06 0.09 17.64
CA HIS A 278 5.01 -0.90 18.17
C HIS A 278 4.46 -1.66 19.37
N GLU A 279 3.69 -1.01 20.23
CA GLU A 279 3.06 -1.62 21.40
C GLU A 279 1.72 -2.31 21.10
N SER A 280 1.27 -2.31 19.86
CA SER A 280 -0.03 -2.90 19.48
C SER A 280 -0.07 -4.40 19.81
N PRO A 281 -1.16 -4.88 20.41
CA PRO A 281 -1.30 -6.28 20.76
C PRO A 281 -1.15 -7.21 19.54
N GLY A 282 -0.14 -8.07 19.57
CA GLY A 282 0.07 -9.09 18.53
C GLY A 282 0.87 -8.63 17.32
N LEU A 283 1.44 -7.43 17.35
CA LEU A 283 2.41 -6.99 16.35
C LEU A 283 3.65 -7.90 16.40
N GLU A 284 4.08 -8.36 15.24
CA GLU A 284 5.31 -9.16 15.07
C GLU A 284 6.46 -8.26 14.62
N ASP A 285 6.21 -7.31 13.71
CA ASP A 285 7.20 -6.33 13.24
C ASP A 285 6.56 -5.03 12.78
N LEU A 286 7.30 -3.94 13.00
CA LEU A 286 7.08 -2.64 12.37
C LEU A 286 8.22 -2.41 11.38
N TRP A 287 7.91 -2.39 10.08
CA TRP A 287 8.83 -2.03 9.02
C TRP A 287 8.73 -0.53 8.72
N MET A 288 9.85 0.09 8.33
CA MET A 288 9.90 1.51 7.98
C MET A 288 10.50 1.70 6.60
N LEU A 289 9.99 2.68 5.82
CA LEU A 289 10.64 3.06 4.56
C LEU A 289 11.95 3.82 4.81
N HIS A 290 12.00 4.67 5.82
CA HIS A 290 13.21 5.40 6.20
C HIS A 290 13.51 5.29 7.69
N THR A 291 14.80 5.40 8.05
CA THR A 291 15.15 5.87 9.40
C THR A 291 14.59 7.27 9.56
N ALA A 292 13.72 7.48 10.57
CA ALA A 292 13.20 8.81 10.90
C ALA A 292 14.30 9.61 11.62
N GLU A 293 15.01 10.47 10.89
CA GLU A 293 16.18 11.20 11.40
C GLU A 293 15.84 12.30 12.40
N ASP A 294 14.58 12.78 12.35
CA ASP A 294 14.05 13.76 13.30
C ASP A 294 13.46 13.10 14.56
N SER A 295 13.49 11.77 14.63
CA SER A 295 13.12 10.95 15.77
C SER A 295 14.37 10.44 16.51
N ASP A 296 14.18 9.97 17.73
CA ASP A 296 15.28 9.33 18.48
C ASP A 296 15.50 7.86 18.06
N ALA A 297 16.65 7.30 18.44
CA ALA A 297 17.01 5.93 18.08
C ALA A 297 16.08 4.86 18.66
N ALA A 298 15.38 5.16 19.77
CA ALA A 298 14.48 4.19 20.41
C ALA A 298 13.16 4.05 19.64
N HIS A 299 12.78 5.08 18.87
CA HIS A 299 11.56 5.12 18.04
C HIS A 299 11.88 4.93 16.56
N ASN A 300 12.83 4.07 16.26
CA ASN A 300 13.16 3.61 14.91
C ASN A 300 13.24 2.08 14.91
N SER A 301 12.79 1.47 13.84
CA SER A 301 12.91 0.03 13.66
C SER A 301 14.38 -0.35 13.40
N ALA A 302 14.75 -1.59 13.75
CA ALA A 302 16.09 -2.10 13.50
C ALA A 302 16.44 -2.05 12.01
N GLU A 303 17.71 -1.86 11.68
CA GLU A 303 18.21 -1.70 10.30
C GLU A 303 17.68 -2.75 9.31
N PRO A 304 17.58 -4.04 9.62
CA PRO A 304 17.02 -5.02 8.69
C PRO A 304 15.55 -4.78 8.32
N LEU A 305 14.79 -4.08 9.18
CA LEU A 305 13.39 -3.73 8.97
C LEU A 305 13.21 -2.34 8.36
N THR A 306 14.30 -1.65 8.04
CA THR A 306 14.27 -0.30 7.45
C THR A 306 14.81 -0.35 6.01
N ALA A 307 14.01 0.12 5.04
CA ALA A 307 14.37 0.06 3.63
C ALA A 307 15.51 1.03 3.30
N ASN A 308 15.39 2.30 3.71
CA ASN A 308 16.37 3.36 3.45
C ASN A 308 16.95 3.84 4.77
N VAL A 309 18.23 3.54 5.01
CA VAL A 309 18.90 3.86 6.26
C VAL A 309 19.68 5.16 6.15
N LYS A 310 19.91 5.84 7.27
CA LYS A 310 20.66 7.09 7.33
C LYS A 310 21.99 6.99 6.60
N GLY A 311 22.23 7.93 5.67
CA GLY A 311 23.46 7.96 4.85
C GLY A 311 23.55 6.84 3.81
N GLY A 312 22.50 6.05 3.63
CA GLY A 312 22.38 5.07 2.52
C GLY A 312 21.90 5.71 1.22
N ALA A 313 21.71 4.89 0.20
CA ALA A 313 21.02 5.32 -1.02
C ALA A 313 19.50 5.20 -0.80
N ASP A 314 18.75 6.19 -1.32
CA ASP A 314 17.28 6.18 -1.27
C ASP A 314 16.67 5.39 -2.44
N GLY A 315 15.38 5.15 -2.38
CA GLY A 315 14.60 4.49 -3.43
C GLY A 315 14.39 3.00 -3.22
N ALA A 316 14.83 2.46 -2.09
CA ALA A 316 14.49 1.09 -1.73
C ALA A 316 13.03 1.01 -1.25
N TYR A 317 12.32 -0.03 -1.71
CA TYR A 317 10.94 -0.30 -1.36
C TYR A 317 10.83 -1.55 -0.46
N LEU A 318 9.69 -1.68 0.21
CA LEU A 318 9.29 -2.89 0.90
C LEU A 318 8.27 -3.64 0.03
N LYS A 319 8.54 -4.93 -0.20
CA LYS A 319 7.66 -5.81 -1.00
C LYS A 319 7.04 -6.87 -0.13
N VAL A 320 5.72 -6.91 -0.12
CA VAL A 320 4.95 -7.98 0.53
C VAL A 320 4.48 -8.97 -0.53
N MET A 321 4.62 -10.25 -0.23
CA MET A 321 4.09 -11.34 -1.06
C MET A 321 3.14 -12.17 -0.19
N ALA A 322 1.83 -12.06 -0.42
CA ALA A 322 0.81 -12.70 0.39
C ALA A 322 0.13 -13.86 -0.33
N ALA A 323 -0.13 -14.93 0.42
CA ALA A 323 -0.88 -16.09 -0.05
C ALA A 323 -2.33 -16.06 0.46
N ALA A 324 -3.24 -16.72 -0.26
CA ALA A 324 -4.65 -16.76 0.09
C ALA A 324 -4.97 -17.49 1.41
N ASP A 325 -4.02 -18.25 1.95
CA ASP A 325 -4.18 -18.92 3.24
C ASP A 325 -3.87 -18.01 4.45
N GLY A 326 -3.40 -16.77 4.19
CA GLY A 326 -3.05 -15.77 5.20
C GLY A 326 -1.57 -15.76 5.59
N SER A 327 -0.74 -16.62 5.00
CA SER A 327 0.72 -16.51 5.12
C SER A 327 1.23 -15.42 4.18
N PHE A 328 2.32 -14.75 4.55
CA PHE A 328 2.95 -13.73 3.72
C PHE A 328 4.43 -13.55 4.07
N SER A 329 5.14 -12.82 3.24
CA SER A 329 6.51 -12.39 3.51
C SER A 329 6.70 -10.92 3.21
N VAL A 330 7.70 -10.31 3.87
CA VAL A 330 8.14 -8.94 3.58
C VAL A 330 9.61 -8.98 3.17
N THR A 331 9.92 -8.40 2.02
CA THR A 331 11.27 -8.29 1.48
C THR A 331 11.71 -6.83 1.46
N ASN A 332 12.87 -6.56 2.03
CA ASN A 332 13.57 -5.28 1.92
C ASN A 332 14.38 -5.25 0.61
N SER A 333 14.02 -4.39 -0.33
CA SER A 333 14.68 -4.36 -1.65
C SER A 333 16.14 -3.87 -1.60
N ARG A 334 16.55 -3.11 -0.57
CA ARG A 334 17.94 -2.68 -0.36
C ARG A 334 18.87 -3.86 -0.08
N THR A 335 18.43 -4.77 0.79
CA THR A 335 19.26 -5.89 1.29
C THR A 335 18.96 -7.22 0.62
N GLY A 336 17.80 -7.35 -0.01
CA GLY A 336 17.25 -8.63 -0.49
C GLY A 336 16.78 -9.55 0.65
N GLN A 337 16.85 -9.11 1.90
CA GLN A 337 16.42 -9.90 3.04
C GLN A 337 14.91 -10.06 3.05
N THR A 338 14.44 -11.28 3.24
CA THR A 338 13.02 -11.64 3.33
C THR A 338 12.72 -12.22 4.70
N LYS A 339 11.64 -11.76 5.34
CA LYS A 339 11.10 -12.36 6.57
C LYS A 339 9.72 -12.96 6.27
N GLU A 340 9.55 -14.22 6.67
CA GLU A 340 8.33 -14.98 6.46
C GLU A 340 7.41 -14.87 7.68
N TYR A 341 6.11 -14.78 7.43
CA TYR A 341 5.03 -14.75 8.42
C TYR A 341 4.07 -15.90 8.11
N PRO A 342 4.19 -17.05 8.78
CA PRO A 342 3.33 -18.20 8.53
C PRO A 342 1.87 -17.87 8.89
N ARG A 343 0.92 -18.58 8.33
CA ARG A 343 -0.51 -18.45 8.70
C ARG A 343 -0.70 -18.64 10.21
N ARG A 344 -1.58 -17.86 10.80
CA ARG A 344 -2.12 -18.06 12.16
C ARG A 344 -3.35 -18.97 12.15
#